data_83390738fce6dc16e3b287ab5cfbd69c
#
_entry.id   83390738fce6dc16e3b287ab5cfbd69c
#
_cell.length_a   1.000
_cell.length_b   1.000
_cell.length_c   1.000
_cell.angle_alpha   90.00
_cell.angle_beta   90.00
_cell.angle_gamma   90.00
#
_symmetry.space_group_name_H-M   'P 1'
#
loop_
_entity.id
_entity.type
_entity.pdbx_description
1 polymer ?
#
loop_
_entity_poly.entity_id
_entity_poly.type
_entity_poly.pdbx_seq_one_letter_code
_entity_poly.pdbx_strand_id
1 'polypeptide(L)'
;MGAQTYKSNRHILYSCKYHVVFCPKYRRKVLVDGIDTRLKEIIQQVADDLGCEIIELEITPALACGASVPDHVHILCEVDPRFGVHKFVKRVKGLSSFLLRKQFPTLKSRLPTLWTNSYFISTVGGAPLAVIKQYIENQKSV
;
A
#
# COMPACT_ATOMS: atom_id res chain seq x y z
N MET A 1 20.13 6.62 -14.52
CA MET A 1 19.04 7.31 -13.85
C MET A 1 18.62 8.53 -14.65
N GLY A 2 17.35 8.63 -14.92
CA GLY A 2 16.81 9.80 -15.60
C GLY A 2 16.83 11.05 -14.73
N ALA A 3 16.63 12.19 -15.33
CA ALA A 3 16.47 13.44 -14.60
C ALA A 3 15.24 13.34 -13.70
N GLN A 4 15.31 13.99 -12.54
CA GLN A 4 14.18 14.08 -11.64
C GLN A 4 13.07 14.89 -12.31
N THR A 5 11.88 14.30 -12.38
CA THR A 5 10.72 14.98 -12.95
C THR A 5 9.86 15.56 -11.85
N TYR A 6 9.30 16.73 -12.11
CA TYR A 6 8.43 17.43 -11.16
C TYR A 6 7.01 17.48 -11.69
N LYS A 7 6.06 17.36 -10.77
CA LYS A 7 4.64 17.56 -11.06
C LYS A 7 4.29 19.02 -10.86
N SER A 8 3.30 19.47 -11.61
CA SER A 8 2.82 20.85 -11.51
C SER A 8 1.33 20.85 -11.23
N ASN A 9 0.93 21.71 -10.30
CA ASN A 9 -0.47 21.91 -9.97
C ASN A 9 -0.65 23.38 -9.63
N ARG A 10 -1.51 24.09 -10.38
CA ARG A 10 -1.85 25.52 -10.22
C ARG A 10 -0.69 26.44 -9.79
N HIS A 11 -0.29 26.35 -8.52
CA HIS A 11 0.71 27.24 -7.92
C HIS A 11 1.89 26.47 -7.34
N ILE A 12 1.96 25.16 -7.54
CA ILE A 12 2.97 24.31 -6.93
C ILE A 12 3.67 23.48 -7.99
N LEU A 13 4.99 23.47 -7.90
CA LEU A 13 5.85 22.51 -8.57
C LEU A 13 6.37 21.56 -7.50
N TYR A 14 6.15 20.25 -7.65
CA TYR A 14 6.49 19.33 -6.57
C TYR A 14 7.06 18.00 -7.08
N SER A 15 7.82 17.36 -6.20
CA SER A 15 8.27 15.99 -6.34
C SER A 15 8.12 15.32 -4.99
N CYS A 16 6.95 14.71 -4.76
CA CYS A 16 6.58 14.11 -3.48
C CYS A 16 6.28 12.64 -3.67
N LYS A 17 7.32 11.82 -3.61
CA LYS A 17 7.24 10.38 -3.81
C LYS A 17 7.42 9.66 -2.49
N TYR A 18 6.61 8.62 -2.28
CA TYR A 18 6.58 7.88 -1.03
C TYR A 18 6.56 6.38 -1.28
N HIS A 19 7.26 5.65 -0.40
CA HIS A 19 7.05 4.22 -0.22
C HIS A 19 5.99 4.05 0.87
N VAL A 20 4.95 3.29 0.57
CA VAL A 20 3.88 2.95 1.52
C VAL A 20 3.82 1.44 1.64
N VAL A 21 3.86 0.94 2.88
CA VAL A 21 3.77 -0.50 3.14
C VAL A 21 2.71 -0.75 4.18
N PHE A 22 1.80 -1.70 3.92
CA PHE A 22 0.84 -2.14 4.92
C PHE A 22 0.54 -3.63 4.74
N CYS A 23 0.04 -4.24 5.80
CA CYS A 23 -0.13 -5.69 5.86
C CYS A 23 -1.54 -6.06 6.29
N PRO A 24 -2.03 -7.24 5.85
CA PRO A 24 -3.23 -7.82 6.43
C PRO A 24 -3.09 -8.00 7.94
N LYS A 25 -4.22 -7.98 8.64
CA LYS A 25 -4.26 -8.19 10.09
C LYS A 25 -3.55 -9.49 10.44
N TYR A 26 -2.66 -9.46 11.42
CA TYR A 26 -1.80 -10.56 11.84
C TYR A 26 -0.89 -11.08 10.72
N ARG A 27 -0.69 -10.27 9.68
CA ARG A 27 0.09 -10.65 8.51
C ARG A 27 -0.38 -11.98 7.89
N ARG A 28 -1.71 -12.19 7.91
CA ARG A 28 -2.31 -13.39 7.33
C ARG A 28 -2.13 -13.42 5.81
N LYS A 29 -1.88 -14.62 5.29
CA LYS A 29 -1.62 -14.82 3.87
C LYS A 29 -2.93 -14.93 3.09
N VAL A 30 -3.64 -13.81 3.01
CA VAL A 30 -4.98 -13.77 2.39
C VAL A 30 -4.99 -13.10 1.02
N LEU A 31 -3.88 -12.54 0.57
CA LEU A 31 -3.82 -11.80 -0.71
C LEU A 31 -3.56 -12.75 -1.87
N VAL A 32 -4.45 -13.70 -2.07
CA VAL A 32 -4.34 -14.79 -3.06
C VAL A 32 -5.68 -14.97 -3.75
N ASP A 33 -5.73 -15.86 -4.75
CA ASP A 33 -6.95 -16.35 -5.40
C ASP A 33 -7.85 -15.24 -5.94
N GLY A 34 -7.25 -14.26 -6.58
CA GLY A 34 -7.97 -13.15 -7.18
C GLY A 34 -8.10 -11.94 -6.28
N ILE A 35 -7.87 -12.08 -4.97
CA ILE A 35 -7.92 -10.97 -4.03
C ILE A 35 -6.80 -9.97 -4.34
N ASP A 36 -5.59 -10.47 -4.62
CA ASP A 36 -4.46 -9.66 -4.99
C ASP A 36 -4.71 -8.85 -6.27
N THR A 37 -5.27 -9.48 -7.28
CA THR A 37 -5.60 -8.84 -8.54
C THR A 37 -6.64 -7.73 -8.34
N ARG A 38 -7.71 -8.06 -7.62
CA ARG A 38 -8.77 -7.09 -7.34
C ARG A 38 -8.27 -5.93 -6.48
N LEU A 39 -7.38 -6.21 -5.54
CA LEU A 39 -6.76 -5.18 -4.71
C LEU A 39 -5.98 -4.17 -5.56
N LYS A 40 -5.21 -4.65 -6.54
CA LYS A 40 -4.48 -3.77 -7.46
C LYS A 40 -5.42 -2.86 -8.24
N GLU A 41 -6.54 -3.39 -8.70
CA GLU A 41 -7.54 -2.60 -9.40
C GLU A 41 -8.12 -1.50 -8.49
N ILE A 42 -8.42 -1.84 -7.25
CA ILE A 42 -8.98 -0.88 -6.29
C ILE A 42 -7.97 0.23 -5.99
N ILE A 43 -6.70 -0.12 -5.77
CA ILE A 43 -5.65 0.86 -5.49
C ILE A 43 -5.51 1.82 -6.67
N GLN A 44 -5.48 1.30 -7.89
CA GLN A 44 -5.38 2.14 -9.08
C GLN A 44 -6.60 3.06 -9.24
N GLN A 45 -7.79 2.54 -8.95
CA GLN A 45 -9.02 3.33 -9.01
C GLN A 45 -8.99 4.48 -8.01
N VAL A 46 -8.56 4.22 -6.78
CA VAL A 46 -8.43 5.27 -5.76
C VAL A 46 -7.42 6.32 -6.21
N ALA A 47 -6.29 5.89 -6.75
CA ALA A 47 -5.27 6.82 -7.24
C ALA A 47 -5.82 7.70 -8.36
N ASP A 48 -6.54 7.11 -9.31
CA ASP A 48 -7.14 7.85 -10.41
C ASP A 48 -8.17 8.87 -9.89
N ASP A 49 -9.00 8.46 -8.94
CA ASP A 49 -10.05 9.32 -8.38
C ASP A 49 -9.47 10.51 -7.60
N LEU A 50 -8.33 10.31 -6.95
CA LEU A 50 -7.70 11.33 -6.12
C LEU A 50 -6.59 12.12 -6.83
N GLY A 51 -6.30 11.78 -8.09
CA GLY A 51 -5.24 12.44 -8.84
C GLY A 51 -3.84 12.09 -8.35
N CYS A 52 -3.67 10.93 -7.73
CA CYS A 52 -2.37 10.42 -7.31
C CYS A 52 -1.77 9.53 -8.41
N GLU A 53 -0.46 9.44 -8.47
CA GLU A 53 0.22 8.58 -9.42
C GLU A 53 0.77 7.35 -8.71
N ILE A 54 0.45 6.16 -9.25
CA ILE A 54 1.08 4.93 -8.81
C ILE A 54 2.27 4.66 -9.72
N ILE A 55 3.47 4.70 -9.14
CA ILE A 55 4.71 4.46 -9.89
C ILE A 55 5.01 2.96 -9.91
N GLU A 56 4.89 2.31 -8.74
CA GLU A 56 5.04 0.87 -8.61
C GLU A 56 4.04 0.35 -7.60
N LEU A 57 3.56 -0.86 -7.82
CA LEU A 57 2.60 -1.51 -6.93
C LEU A 57 2.92 -2.99 -6.89
N GLU A 58 3.31 -3.47 -5.72
CA GLU A 58 3.65 -4.86 -5.51
C GLU A 58 2.90 -5.45 -4.33
N ILE A 59 2.38 -6.65 -4.51
CA ILE A 59 1.77 -7.44 -3.46
C ILE A 59 2.60 -8.71 -3.37
N THR A 60 3.55 -8.72 -2.46
CA THR A 60 4.59 -9.75 -2.43
C THR A 60 4.81 -10.28 -1.02
N PRO A 61 5.41 -11.47 -0.89
CA PRO A 61 5.90 -11.93 0.40
C PRO A 61 7.10 -11.11 0.85
N ALA A 62 7.35 -11.06 2.14
CA ALA A 62 8.55 -10.42 2.68
C ALA A 62 9.79 -11.13 2.14
N LEU A 63 10.75 -10.35 1.62
CA LEU A 63 11.95 -10.90 0.97
C LEU A 63 12.77 -11.78 1.90
N ALA A 64 12.78 -11.50 3.20
CA ALA A 64 13.60 -12.21 4.16
C ALA A 64 13.07 -13.60 4.54
N CYS A 65 11.81 -13.91 4.23
CA CYS A 65 11.20 -15.14 4.71
C CYS A 65 11.16 -16.27 3.69
N GLY A 66 11.53 -16.04 2.45
CA GLY A 66 11.35 -17.02 1.39
C GLY A 66 9.89 -17.44 1.21
N ALA A 67 8.95 -16.66 1.72
CA ALA A 67 7.54 -16.97 1.62
C ALA A 67 7.06 -16.84 0.18
N SER A 68 6.24 -17.79 -0.26
CA SER A 68 5.70 -17.81 -1.61
C SER A 68 4.33 -17.14 -1.70
N VAL A 69 3.69 -16.84 -0.57
CA VAL A 69 2.33 -16.30 -0.51
C VAL A 69 2.39 -14.81 -0.14
N PRO A 70 1.73 -13.93 -0.91
CA PRO A 70 1.74 -12.50 -0.63
C PRO A 70 1.16 -12.16 0.74
N ASP A 71 1.88 -11.37 1.52
CA ASP A 71 1.49 -10.99 2.89
C ASP A 71 1.67 -9.50 3.18
N HIS A 72 2.00 -8.70 2.18
CA HIS A 72 2.06 -7.24 2.33
C HIS A 72 1.87 -6.53 1.01
N VAL A 73 1.54 -5.26 1.10
CA VAL A 73 1.37 -4.37 -0.04
C VAL A 73 2.45 -3.31 0.02
N HIS A 74 3.13 -3.09 -1.09
CA HIS A 74 4.12 -2.03 -1.23
C HIS A 74 3.71 -1.14 -2.41
N ILE A 75 3.51 0.13 -2.13
CA ILE A 75 3.14 1.13 -3.13
C ILE A 75 4.23 2.19 -3.20
N LEU A 76 4.72 2.46 -4.39
CA LEU A 76 5.52 3.65 -4.66
C LEU A 76 4.60 4.62 -5.39
N CYS A 77 4.32 5.76 -4.77
CA CYS A 77 3.35 6.71 -5.29
C CYS A 77 3.84 8.14 -5.20
N GLU A 78 3.25 9.00 -6.02
CA GLU A 78 3.46 10.44 -5.94
C GLU A 78 2.13 11.11 -5.63
N VAL A 79 2.12 11.97 -4.60
CA VAL A 79 0.91 12.60 -4.09
C VAL A 79 1.12 14.09 -3.95
N ASP A 80 0.15 14.89 -4.39
CA ASP A 80 0.17 16.35 -4.21
C ASP A 80 0.32 16.68 -2.72
N PRO A 81 1.33 17.50 -2.33
CA PRO A 81 1.58 17.81 -0.94
C PRO A 81 0.41 18.52 -0.25
N ARG A 82 -0.45 19.21 -1.00
CA ARG A 82 -1.64 19.85 -0.44
C ARG A 82 -2.72 18.85 -0.07
N PHE A 83 -2.83 17.76 -0.81
CA PHE A 83 -3.76 16.67 -0.50
C PHE A 83 -3.25 15.82 0.64
N GLY A 84 -2.01 15.34 0.52
CA GLY A 84 -1.34 14.58 1.56
C GLY A 84 -1.46 13.07 1.40
N VAL A 85 -0.34 12.39 1.63
CA VAL A 85 -0.24 10.95 1.43
C VAL A 85 -1.08 10.15 2.43
N HIS A 86 -1.27 10.67 3.64
CA HIS A 86 -2.10 10.00 4.65
C HIS A 86 -3.55 9.80 4.16
N LYS A 87 -4.11 10.82 3.53
CA LYS A 87 -5.47 10.72 2.98
C LYS A 87 -5.57 9.66 1.90
N PHE A 88 -4.54 9.56 1.06
CA PHE A 88 -4.48 8.52 0.03
C PHE A 88 -4.46 7.13 0.66
N VAL A 89 -3.55 6.89 1.62
CA VAL A 89 -3.43 5.59 2.29
C VAL A 89 -4.72 5.22 3.02
N LYS A 90 -5.29 6.17 3.74
CA LYS A 90 -6.54 5.95 4.47
C LYS A 90 -7.67 5.54 3.52
N ARG A 91 -7.77 6.20 2.39
CA ARG A 91 -8.79 5.88 1.38
C ARG A 91 -8.56 4.50 0.78
N VAL A 92 -7.32 4.17 0.44
CA VAL A 92 -6.95 2.85 -0.10
C VAL A 92 -7.33 1.75 0.90
N LYS A 93 -6.91 1.88 2.15
CA LYS A 93 -7.18 0.85 3.16
C LYS A 93 -8.67 0.71 3.44
N GLY A 94 -9.37 1.82 3.59
CA GLY A 94 -10.81 1.79 3.89
C GLY A 94 -11.63 1.20 2.76
N LEU A 95 -11.44 1.68 1.54
CA LEU A 95 -12.22 1.21 0.39
C LEU A 95 -11.89 -0.23 0.04
N SER A 96 -10.60 -0.61 0.06
CA SER A 96 -10.21 -1.97 -0.24
C SER A 96 -10.74 -2.96 0.79
N SER A 97 -10.72 -2.61 2.06
CA SER A 97 -11.30 -3.46 3.11
C SER A 97 -12.79 -3.67 2.86
N PHE A 98 -13.52 -2.60 2.59
CA PHE A 98 -14.96 -2.68 2.35
C PHE A 98 -15.28 -3.54 1.12
N LEU A 99 -14.67 -3.26 -0.02
CA LEU A 99 -14.97 -3.94 -1.28
C LEU A 99 -14.50 -5.40 -1.28
N LEU A 100 -13.31 -5.66 -0.79
CA LEU A 100 -12.77 -7.03 -0.78
C LEU A 100 -13.53 -7.93 0.18
N ARG A 101 -13.89 -7.43 1.35
CA ARG A 101 -14.67 -8.23 2.32
C ARG A 101 -16.09 -8.51 1.81
N LYS A 102 -16.66 -7.60 1.03
CA LYS A 102 -17.95 -7.81 0.39
C LYS A 102 -17.86 -8.84 -0.72
N GLN A 103 -16.82 -8.76 -1.55
CA GLN A 103 -16.63 -9.62 -2.73
C GLN A 103 -16.09 -11.00 -2.36
N PHE A 104 -15.29 -11.07 -1.31
CA PHE A 104 -14.66 -12.32 -0.83
C PHE A 104 -15.04 -12.56 0.63
N PRO A 105 -16.21 -13.20 0.87
CA PRO A 105 -16.75 -13.34 2.25
C PRO A 105 -15.84 -14.06 3.23
N THR A 106 -14.91 -14.90 2.75
CA THR A 106 -13.94 -15.59 3.61
C THR A 106 -13.06 -14.61 4.38
N LEU A 107 -12.84 -13.40 3.86
CA LEU A 107 -12.08 -12.39 4.57
C LEU A 107 -12.77 -11.93 5.84
N LYS A 108 -14.12 -11.85 5.84
CA LYS A 108 -14.88 -11.49 7.04
C LYS A 108 -14.80 -12.57 8.11
N SER A 109 -14.84 -13.84 7.71
CA SER A 109 -14.85 -14.95 8.65
C SER A 109 -13.45 -15.21 9.25
N ARG A 110 -12.38 -14.85 8.52
CA ARG A 110 -11.01 -15.14 8.94
C ARG A 110 -10.38 -14.01 9.74
N LEU A 111 -10.81 -12.77 9.53
CA LEU A 111 -10.15 -11.59 10.10
C LEU A 111 -11.18 -10.62 10.68
N PRO A 112 -10.92 -10.03 11.87
CA PRO A 112 -11.80 -9.00 12.42
C PRO A 112 -11.78 -7.73 11.57
N THR A 113 -10.62 -7.39 10.99
CA THR A 113 -10.44 -6.33 10.00
C THR A 113 -9.47 -6.85 8.96
N LEU A 114 -9.54 -6.30 7.74
CA LEU A 114 -8.63 -6.75 6.68
C LEU A 114 -7.19 -6.33 6.96
N TRP A 115 -6.98 -5.05 7.30
CA TRP A 115 -5.65 -4.48 7.46
C TRP A 115 -5.31 -4.22 8.93
N THR A 116 -4.01 -4.21 9.25
CA THR A 116 -3.57 -3.66 10.53
C THR A 116 -3.90 -2.17 10.58
N ASN A 117 -4.02 -1.60 11.76
CA ASN A 117 -4.32 -0.18 11.92
C ASN A 117 -3.16 0.71 11.44
N SER A 118 -1.94 0.21 11.53
CA SER A 118 -0.75 0.96 11.17
C SER A 118 -0.40 0.81 9.68
N TYR A 119 0.47 1.66 9.21
CA TYR A 119 1.16 1.50 7.94
C TYR A 119 2.53 2.17 8.03
N PHE A 120 3.45 1.73 7.19
CA PHE A 120 4.78 2.35 7.10
C PHE A 120 4.79 3.29 5.92
N ILE A 121 5.39 4.47 6.10
CA ILE A 121 5.57 5.42 5.02
C ILE A 121 6.97 6.03 5.12
N SER A 122 7.59 6.24 3.96
CA SER A 122 8.89 6.88 3.86
C SER A 122 8.95 7.65 2.56
N THR A 123 9.63 8.77 2.56
CA THR A 123 9.97 9.46 1.31
C THR A 123 11.00 8.63 0.54
N VAL A 124 11.03 8.79 -0.78
CA VAL A 124 12.02 8.09 -1.61
C VAL A 124 13.43 8.46 -1.15
N GLY A 125 14.24 7.42 -0.86
CA GLY A 125 15.58 7.59 -0.31
C GLY A 125 15.62 7.77 1.20
N GLY A 126 14.46 7.85 1.86
CA GLY A 126 14.39 8.10 3.31
C GLY A 126 14.56 6.88 4.19
N ALA A 127 14.22 5.68 3.72
CA ALA A 127 14.31 4.47 4.53
C ALA A 127 15.07 3.37 3.81
N PRO A 128 16.12 2.80 4.45
CA PRO A 128 16.80 1.63 3.90
C PRO A 128 15.90 0.40 3.88
N LEU A 129 16.19 -0.53 2.98
CA LEU A 129 15.45 -1.78 2.84
C LEU A 129 15.34 -2.55 4.16
N ALA A 130 16.41 -2.53 4.97
CA ALA A 130 16.43 -3.21 6.27
C ALA A 130 15.33 -2.69 7.21
N VAL A 131 15.07 -1.39 7.20
CA VAL A 131 14.03 -0.78 8.03
C VAL A 131 12.64 -1.24 7.57
N ILE A 132 12.43 -1.29 6.25
CA ILE A 132 11.16 -1.75 5.67
C ILE A 132 10.92 -3.22 6.03
N LYS A 133 11.93 -4.05 5.91
CA LYS A 133 11.85 -5.48 6.29
C LYS A 133 11.51 -5.65 7.76
N GLN A 134 12.12 -4.85 8.63
CA GLN A 134 11.86 -4.91 10.06
C GLN A 134 10.41 -4.53 10.36
N TYR A 135 9.90 -3.51 9.69
CA TYR A 135 8.49 -3.13 9.84
C TYR A 135 7.56 -4.30 9.48
N ILE A 136 7.80 -4.95 8.33
CA ILE A 136 6.98 -6.06 7.87
C ILE A 136 7.01 -7.21 8.88
N GLU A 137 8.19 -7.56 9.38
CA GLU A 137 8.33 -8.63 10.38
C GLU A 137 7.55 -8.34 11.65
N ASN A 138 7.53 -7.09 12.09
CA ASN A 138 6.83 -6.71 13.32
C ASN A 138 5.30 -6.79 13.20
N GLN A 139 4.76 -6.98 11.98
CA GLN A 139 3.31 -7.03 11.78
C GLN A 139 2.69 -8.40 12.08
N LYS A 140 3.48 -9.39 12.41
CA LYS A 140 2.97 -10.76 12.66
C LYS A 140 2.03 -10.82 13.86
N SER A 141 2.25 -10.00 14.86
CA SER A 141 1.50 -10.02 16.13
C SER A 141 0.59 -8.82 16.35
N VAL A 142 0.38 -7.99 15.34
CA VAL A 142 -0.47 -6.78 15.45
C VAL A 142 -1.66 -6.78 14.52
#